data_98bdd1d1e932c7a2de695a006910121d
#
_entry.id   98bdd1d1e932c7a2de695a006910121d
#
_cell.length_a   1.000
_cell.length_b   1.000
_cell.length_c   1.000
_cell.angle_alpha   90.00
_cell.angle_beta   90.00
_cell.angle_gamma   90.00
#
_symmetry.space_group_name_H-M   'P 1'
#
loop_
_entity.id
_entity.type
_entity.pdbx_description
1 polymer ?
#
loop_
_entity_poly.entity_id
_entity_poly.type
_entity_poly.pdbx_seq_one_letter_code
_entity_poly.pdbx_strand_id
1 'polypeptide(L)'
;MAAAERDIAMIDELRSAKVETSWLEFKVGNCSPEMIGKYCSALSNGACVEQRDRGYLVWGVDDSTHDVVGTDFIPEMCKVGDQPLELWLANALQPSIAFSFQTIEHPDGRLVVLHIPAARQTPVAFNSVAYLRIGPTT
;
A
#
# COMPACT_ATOMS: atom_id res chain seq x y z
N MET A 1 8.20 23.82 -4.08
CA MET A 1 8.60 22.68 -3.24
C MET A 1 9.13 21.58 -4.13
N ALA A 2 10.27 21.02 -3.80
CA ALA A 2 10.85 19.91 -4.55
C ALA A 2 9.99 18.65 -4.41
N ALA A 3 10.07 17.76 -5.40
CA ALA A 3 9.31 16.52 -5.38
C ALA A 3 9.60 15.68 -4.13
N ALA A 4 10.89 15.59 -3.72
CA ALA A 4 11.26 14.85 -2.52
C ALA A 4 10.62 15.43 -1.25
N GLU A 5 10.53 16.74 -1.17
CA GLU A 5 9.90 17.40 -0.02
C GLU A 5 8.39 17.13 0.02
N ARG A 6 7.75 17.11 -1.15
CA ARG A 6 6.32 16.76 -1.24
C ARG A 6 6.07 15.33 -0.82
N ASP A 7 6.95 14.41 -1.22
CA ASP A 7 6.83 13.00 -0.86
C ASP A 7 6.98 12.80 0.65
N ILE A 8 7.95 13.47 1.25
CA ILE A 8 8.17 13.43 2.70
C ILE A 8 6.95 14.01 3.42
N ALA A 9 6.42 15.14 2.94
CA ALA A 9 5.25 15.76 3.54
C ALA A 9 4.02 14.84 3.45
N MET A 10 3.84 14.15 2.33
CA MET A 10 2.78 13.17 2.16
C MET A 10 2.87 12.07 3.22
N ILE A 11 4.07 11.50 3.39
CA ILE A 11 4.30 10.45 4.39
C ILE A 11 3.98 10.96 5.79
N ASP A 12 4.47 12.14 6.13
CA ASP A 12 4.26 12.68 7.47
C ASP A 12 2.79 13.00 7.74
N GLU A 13 2.05 13.40 6.71
CA GLU A 13 0.61 13.58 6.81
C GLU A 13 -0.09 12.24 7.05
N LEU A 14 0.28 11.18 6.32
CA LEU A 14 -0.29 9.86 6.53
C LEU A 14 0.00 9.34 7.94
N ARG A 15 1.19 9.60 8.47
CA ARG A 15 1.57 9.19 9.83
C ARG A 15 0.77 9.93 10.90
N SER A 16 0.23 11.09 10.58
CA SER A 16 -0.55 11.88 11.53
C SER A 16 -1.97 11.35 11.70
N ALA A 17 -2.39 10.38 10.90
CA ALA A 17 -3.71 9.77 11.04
C ALA A 17 -3.84 9.12 12.40
N LYS A 18 -4.77 9.61 13.21
CA LYS A 18 -4.94 9.13 14.60
C LYS A 18 -5.95 8.00 14.72
N VAL A 19 -6.74 7.82 13.68
CA VAL A 19 -7.78 6.81 13.64
C VAL A 19 -7.39 5.78 12.62
N GLU A 20 -7.58 4.50 12.94
CA GLU A 20 -7.36 3.41 12.02
C GLU A 20 -8.28 3.58 10.81
N THR A 21 -7.73 3.35 9.62
CA THR A 21 -8.44 3.62 8.38
C THR A 21 -8.62 2.35 7.57
N SER A 22 -9.61 2.38 6.68
CA SER A 22 -9.83 1.28 5.75
C SER A 22 -9.00 1.40 4.47
N TRP A 23 -8.20 2.47 4.33
CA TRP A 23 -7.44 2.77 3.11
C TRP A 23 -5.94 2.93 3.32
N LEU A 24 -5.44 2.70 4.54
CA LEU A 24 -4.03 2.89 4.88
C LEU A 24 -3.55 1.78 5.80
N GLU A 25 -2.39 1.19 5.49
CA GLU A 25 -1.73 0.19 6.31
C GLU A 25 -0.24 0.47 6.37
N PHE A 26 0.36 0.33 7.56
CA PHE A 26 1.80 0.46 7.77
C PHE A 26 2.42 -0.91 8.04
N LYS A 27 3.60 -1.16 7.47
CA LYS A 27 4.38 -2.38 7.68
C LYS A 27 5.83 -2.03 7.94
N VAL A 28 6.53 -2.86 8.70
CA VAL A 28 7.95 -2.66 8.95
C VAL A 28 8.79 -3.58 8.07
N GLY A 29 8.55 -4.89 8.17
CA GLY A 29 9.31 -5.88 7.43
C GLY A 29 8.68 -6.25 6.11
N ASN A 30 9.26 -7.25 5.45
CA ASN A 30 8.73 -7.77 4.20
C ASN A 30 7.37 -8.41 4.43
N CYS A 31 6.53 -8.30 3.42
CA CYS A 31 5.20 -8.89 3.40
C CYS A 31 5.17 -9.94 2.30
N SER A 32 4.45 -11.05 2.52
CA SER A 32 4.32 -12.06 1.48
C SER A 32 3.55 -11.50 0.29
N PRO A 33 3.82 -11.99 -0.95
CA PRO A 33 3.07 -11.54 -2.13
C PRO A 33 1.55 -11.71 -1.98
N GLU A 34 1.11 -12.79 -1.36
CA GLU A 34 -0.33 -13.01 -1.12
C GLU A 34 -0.92 -11.93 -0.22
N MET A 35 -0.22 -11.55 0.83
CA MET A 35 -0.69 -10.48 1.71
C MET A 35 -0.73 -9.14 1.00
N ILE A 36 0.27 -8.87 0.15
CA ILE A 36 0.28 -7.64 -0.66
C ILE A 36 -0.97 -7.61 -1.55
N GLY A 37 -1.29 -8.73 -2.20
CA GLY A 37 -2.49 -8.82 -3.03
C GLY A 37 -3.77 -8.59 -2.26
N LYS A 38 -3.90 -9.18 -1.08
CA LYS A 38 -5.06 -9.00 -0.22
C LYS A 38 -5.20 -7.54 0.22
N TYR A 39 -4.09 -6.89 0.58
CA TYR A 39 -4.10 -5.47 0.93
C TYR A 39 -4.49 -4.60 -0.27
N CYS A 40 -4.01 -4.92 -1.47
CA CYS A 40 -4.41 -4.19 -2.66
C CYS A 40 -5.93 -4.20 -2.83
N SER A 41 -6.55 -5.36 -2.70
CA SER A 41 -8.00 -5.48 -2.76
C SER A 41 -8.67 -4.70 -1.63
N ALA A 42 -8.27 -4.95 -0.38
CA ALA A 42 -8.90 -4.36 0.78
C ALA A 42 -8.76 -2.84 0.83
N LEU A 43 -7.56 -2.32 0.54
CA LEU A 43 -7.30 -0.89 0.62
C LEU A 43 -7.91 -0.13 -0.56
N SER A 44 -7.95 -0.74 -1.75
CA SER A 44 -8.64 -0.17 -2.91
C SER A 44 -10.13 -0.02 -2.62
N ASN A 45 -10.76 -1.09 -2.11
CA ASN A 45 -12.18 -1.07 -1.78
C ASN A 45 -12.47 -0.13 -0.62
N GLY A 46 -11.59 -0.10 0.39
CA GLY A 46 -11.71 0.80 1.53
C GLY A 46 -11.61 2.26 1.12
N ALA A 47 -10.70 2.59 0.20
CA ALA A 47 -10.58 3.95 -0.33
C ALA A 47 -11.86 4.38 -1.03
N CYS A 48 -12.47 3.48 -1.79
CA CYS A 48 -13.74 3.74 -2.44
C CYS A 48 -14.84 4.06 -1.42
N VAL A 49 -14.97 3.24 -0.38
CA VAL A 49 -15.98 3.45 0.67
C VAL A 49 -15.79 4.79 1.36
N GLU A 50 -14.55 5.19 1.61
CA GLU A 50 -14.23 6.45 2.28
C GLU A 50 -14.14 7.62 1.31
N GLN A 51 -14.48 7.41 0.03
CA GLN A 51 -14.49 8.46 -1.01
C GLN A 51 -13.13 9.11 -1.18
N ARG A 52 -12.07 8.30 -1.11
CA ARG A 52 -10.70 8.73 -1.37
C ARG A 52 -10.26 8.27 -2.75
N ASP A 53 -9.27 8.96 -3.32
CA ASP A 53 -8.75 8.63 -4.66
C ASP A 53 -7.95 7.34 -4.66
N ARG A 54 -7.30 7.01 -3.53
CA ARG A 54 -6.42 5.85 -3.44
C ARG A 54 -6.21 5.40 -2.02
N GLY A 55 -5.82 4.14 -1.88
CA GLY A 55 -5.30 3.59 -0.65
C GLY A 55 -3.78 3.52 -0.68
N TYR A 56 -3.18 3.26 0.48
CA TYR A 56 -1.72 3.20 0.63
C TYR A 56 -1.31 2.03 1.50
N LEU A 57 -0.29 1.31 1.04
CA LEU A 57 0.44 0.35 1.86
C LEU A 57 1.87 0.86 1.97
N VAL A 58 2.31 1.16 3.19
CA VAL A 58 3.59 1.83 3.43
C VAL A 58 4.49 0.92 4.25
N TRP A 59 5.67 0.59 3.72
CA TRP A 59 6.71 -0.14 4.44
C TRP A 59 7.71 0.83 5.03
N GLY A 60 8.13 0.56 6.26
CA GLY A 60 9.13 1.36 6.96
C GLY A 60 8.57 2.25 8.04
N VAL A 61 7.29 2.13 8.35
CA VAL A 61 6.63 2.88 9.43
C VAL A 61 6.06 1.88 10.44
N ASP A 62 6.37 2.10 11.70
CA ASP A 62 5.86 1.25 12.79
C ASP A 62 4.34 1.39 12.92
N ASP A 63 3.66 0.27 12.94
CA ASP A 63 2.20 0.23 12.96
C ASP A 63 1.62 0.79 14.27
N SER A 64 2.33 0.65 15.38
CA SER A 64 1.87 1.10 16.70
C SER A 64 2.18 2.56 16.96
N THR A 65 3.41 2.99 16.65
CA THR A 65 3.89 4.34 17.00
C THR A 65 3.78 5.31 15.85
N HIS A 66 3.69 4.82 14.61
CA HIS A 66 3.77 5.61 13.37
C HIS A 66 5.12 6.30 13.18
N ASP A 67 6.15 5.81 13.85
CA ASP A 67 7.51 6.30 13.66
C ASP A 67 8.10 5.72 12.38
N VAL A 68 8.91 6.52 11.69
CA VAL A 68 9.68 6.02 10.54
C VAL A 68 10.85 5.22 11.09
N VAL A 69 10.89 3.94 10.75
CA VAL A 69 11.97 3.02 11.16
C VAL A 69 12.76 2.48 9.97
N GLY A 70 12.26 2.71 8.75
CA GLY A 70 12.93 2.26 7.54
C GLY A 70 12.60 0.83 7.17
N THR A 71 12.86 0.48 5.91
CA THR A 71 12.65 -0.88 5.40
C THR A 71 13.73 -1.26 4.40
N ASP A 72 14.04 -2.55 4.35
CA ASP A 72 14.93 -3.14 3.35
C ASP A 72 14.16 -3.72 2.17
N PHE A 73 12.84 -3.60 2.15
CA PHE A 73 12.02 -4.16 1.09
C PHE A 73 12.32 -3.47 -0.23
N ILE A 74 12.63 -4.26 -1.26
CA ILE A 74 12.91 -3.77 -2.63
C ILE A 74 11.95 -4.49 -3.56
N PRO A 75 10.84 -3.84 -3.96
CA PRO A 75 9.82 -4.49 -4.79
C PRO A 75 10.37 -5.05 -6.11
N GLU A 76 11.32 -4.34 -6.73
CA GLU A 76 11.89 -4.74 -8.02
C GLU A 76 12.66 -6.05 -7.92
N MET A 77 13.11 -6.44 -6.73
CA MET A 77 13.84 -7.67 -6.50
C MET A 77 12.97 -8.79 -5.97
N CYS A 78 11.70 -8.51 -5.72
CA CYS A 78 10.77 -9.51 -5.23
C CYS A 78 10.18 -10.29 -6.40
N LYS A 79 10.18 -11.61 -6.30
CA LYS A 79 9.64 -12.49 -7.34
C LYS A 79 8.65 -13.48 -6.75
N VAL A 80 7.68 -13.87 -7.56
CA VAL A 80 6.74 -14.95 -7.25
C VAL A 80 6.99 -16.04 -8.29
N GLY A 81 7.68 -17.11 -7.89
CA GLY A 81 8.22 -18.05 -8.87
C GLY A 81 9.23 -17.34 -9.75
N ASP A 82 9.02 -17.37 -11.05
CA ASP A 82 9.89 -16.70 -12.03
C ASP A 82 9.39 -15.32 -12.43
N GLN A 83 8.26 -14.87 -11.88
CA GLN A 83 7.65 -13.59 -12.26
C GLN A 83 8.06 -12.48 -11.31
N PRO A 84 8.33 -11.27 -11.83
CA PRO A 84 8.43 -10.10 -10.96
C PRO A 84 7.13 -9.89 -10.19
N LEU A 85 7.25 -9.42 -8.95
CA LEU A 85 6.09 -9.17 -8.09
C LEU A 85 5.02 -8.31 -8.80
N GLU A 86 5.43 -7.24 -9.46
CA GLU A 86 4.47 -6.33 -10.10
C GLU A 86 3.66 -7.02 -11.18
N LEU A 87 4.29 -7.86 -12.01
CA LEU A 87 3.58 -8.58 -13.05
C LEU A 87 2.61 -9.59 -12.45
N TRP A 88 3.06 -10.36 -11.47
CA TRP A 88 2.22 -11.34 -10.78
C TRP A 88 1.00 -10.65 -10.15
N LEU A 89 1.23 -9.53 -9.47
CA LEU A 89 0.19 -8.78 -8.80
C LEU A 89 -0.83 -8.21 -9.80
N ALA A 90 -0.32 -7.66 -10.92
CA ALA A 90 -1.19 -7.13 -11.97
C ALA A 90 -2.13 -8.20 -12.54
N ASN A 91 -1.63 -9.44 -12.66
CA ASN A 91 -2.44 -10.53 -13.17
C ASN A 91 -3.42 -11.08 -12.13
N ALA A 92 -3.16 -10.88 -10.86
CA ALA A 92 -3.97 -11.41 -9.77
C ALA A 92 -5.12 -10.48 -9.37
N LEU A 93 -5.06 -9.21 -9.76
CA LEU A 93 -6.07 -8.20 -9.40
C LEU A 93 -7.06 -7.99 -10.53
N GLN A 94 -8.35 -7.95 -10.19
CA GLN A 94 -9.43 -7.72 -11.15
C GLN A 94 -10.52 -6.85 -10.54
N PRO A 95 -10.97 -5.80 -11.24
CA PRO A 95 -10.45 -5.34 -12.53
C PRO A 95 -9.01 -4.82 -12.39
N SER A 96 -8.34 -4.64 -13.52
CA SER A 96 -6.99 -4.08 -13.52
C SER A 96 -6.99 -2.68 -12.91
N ILE A 97 -6.01 -2.42 -12.04
CA ILE A 97 -5.81 -1.11 -11.44
C ILE A 97 -4.36 -0.69 -11.66
N ALA A 98 -4.16 0.62 -11.78
CA ALA A 98 -2.84 1.19 -12.05
C ALA A 98 -2.08 1.44 -10.74
N PHE A 99 -1.81 0.38 -9.98
CA PHE A 99 -0.99 0.50 -8.78
C PHE A 99 0.45 0.81 -9.14
N SER A 100 1.18 1.40 -8.21
CA SER A 100 2.60 1.69 -8.39
C SER A 100 3.35 1.67 -7.07
N PHE A 101 4.60 1.20 -7.12
CA PHE A 101 5.52 1.26 -6.00
C PHE A 101 6.38 2.51 -6.10
N GLN A 102 6.62 3.16 -4.99
CA GLN A 102 7.48 4.34 -4.91
C GLN A 102 8.43 4.19 -3.73
N THR A 103 9.72 4.42 -3.97
CA THR A 103 10.71 4.48 -2.89
C THR A 103 10.88 5.94 -2.47
N ILE A 104 10.85 6.19 -1.16
CA ILE A 104 11.00 7.53 -0.61
C ILE A 104 12.14 7.52 0.39
N GLU A 105 13.10 8.42 0.21
CA GLU A 105 14.19 8.61 1.15
C GLU A 105 13.76 9.64 2.20
N HIS A 106 13.17 9.16 3.28
CA HIS A 106 12.80 10.01 4.41
C HIS A 106 14.03 10.27 5.26
N PRO A 107 14.12 11.45 5.93
CA PRO A 107 15.28 11.72 6.83
C PRO A 107 15.51 10.64 7.89
N ASP A 108 14.45 9.95 8.33
CA ASP A 108 14.54 8.95 9.38
C ASP A 108 14.63 7.51 8.86
N GLY A 109 14.59 7.30 7.56
CA GLY A 109 14.73 5.96 6.99
C GLY A 109 14.14 5.81 5.59
N ARG A 110 14.53 4.74 4.92
CA ARG A 110 14.03 4.42 3.58
C ARG A 110 12.63 3.84 3.68
N LEU A 111 11.72 4.36 2.88
CA LEU A 111 10.33 3.93 2.83
C LEU A 111 9.97 3.42 1.44
N VAL A 112 9.00 2.51 1.39
CA VAL A 112 8.37 2.09 0.14
C VAL A 112 6.86 2.28 0.29
N VAL A 113 6.25 2.92 -0.72
CA VAL A 113 4.81 3.15 -0.74
C VAL A 113 4.21 2.45 -1.94
N LEU A 114 3.20 1.65 -1.70
CA LEU A 114 2.37 1.09 -2.77
C LEU A 114 1.13 1.97 -2.87
N HIS A 115 1.01 2.67 -4.00
CA HIS A 115 -0.14 3.50 -4.32
C HIS A 115 -1.20 2.62 -4.97
N ILE A 116 -2.39 2.58 -4.40
CA ILE A 116 -3.46 1.68 -4.81
C ILE A 116 -4.69 2.51 -5.20
N PRO A 117 -4.99 2.65 -6.50
CA PRO A 117 -6.17 3.40 -6.91
C PRO A 117 -7.44 2.84 -6.27
N ALA A 118 -8.36 3.71 -5.93
CA ALA A 118 -9.63 3.29 -5.35
C ALA A 118 -10.46 2.50 -6.35
N ALA A 119 -11.18 1.50 -5.86
CA ALA A 119 -12.17 0.79 -6.65
C ALA A 119 -13.22 1.78 -7.15
N ARG A 120 -13.71 1.59 -8.38
CA ARG A 120 -14.66 2.52 -8.99
C ARG A 120 -16.03 1.89 -9.15
N GLN A 121 -16.25 1.16 -10.23
CA GLN A 121 -17.58 0.61 -10.56
C GLN A 121 -17.85 -0.73 -9.90
N THR A 122 -16.80 -1.50 -9.69
CA THR A 122 -16.88 -2.81 -9.05
C THR A 122 -15.78 -2.95 -8.02
N PRO A 123 -15.97 -3.79 -6.99
CA PRO A 123 -14.88 -4.06 -6.05
C PRO A 123 -13.68 -4.67 -6.75
N VAL A 124 -12.50 -4.36 -6.25
CA VAL A 124 -11.26 -4.97 -6.71
C VAL A 124 -11.09 -6.29 -5.98
N ALA A 125 -10.87 -7.37 -6.73
CA ALA A 125 -10.66 -8.71 -6.21
C ALA A 125 -9.20 -9.14 -6.40
N PHE A 126 -8.69 -9.91 -5.44
CA PHE A 126 -7.42 -10.59 -5.54
C PHE A 126 -7.69 -12.09 -5.62
N ASN A 127 -7.23 -12.73 -6.71
CA ASN A 127 -7.51 -14.14 -6.98
C ASN A 127 -8.98 -14.48 -6.78
N SER A 128 -9.85 -13.66 -7.38
CA SER A 128 -11.31 -13.83 -7.40
C SER A 128 -12.01 -13.57 -6.07
N VAL A 129 -11.29 -13.08 -5.05
CA VAL A 129 -11.90 -12.75 -3.75
C VAL A 129 -11.73 -11.25 -3.49
N ALA A 130 -12.85 -10.56 -3.26
CA ALA A 130 -12.82 -9.15 -2.88
C ALA A 130 -12.72 -9.05 -1.37
N TYR A 131 -11.74 -8.29 -0.91
CA TYR A 131 -11.52 -8.02 0.51
C TYR A 131 -11.99 -6.62 0.84
N LEU A 132 -12.50 -6.45 2.04
CA LEU A 132 -12.85 -5.14 2.58
C LEU A 132 -12.35 -5.10 4.01
N ARG A 133 -11.74 -3.99 4.35
CA ARG A 133 -11.23 -3.77 5.69
C ARG A 133 -12.21 -2.91 6.47
N ILE A 134 -12.53 -3.34 7.69
CA ILE A 134 -13.35 -2.57 8.61
C ILE A 134 -12.44 -2.17 9.77
N GLY A 135 -12.12 -0.87 9.85
CA GLY A 135 -11.10 -0.41 10.78
C GLY A 135 -9.73 -0.98 10.39
N PRO A 136 -8.94 -1.54 11.32
CA PRO A 136 -7.62 -2.11 11.03
C PRO A 136 -7.66 -3.57 10.58
N THR A 137 -8.83 -4.17 10.51
CA THR A 137 -8.98 -5.61 10.23
C THR A 137 -9.34 -5.84 8.77
N THR A 138 -8.59 -6.70 8.14
CA THR A 138 -8.84 -7.09 6.74
C THR A 138 -9.63 -8.38 6.67
#